data_12e12f5de5f70f5426a67e1574101325
#
_entry.id   12e12f5de5f70f5426a67e1574101325
#
_cell.length_a   1.000
_cell.length_b   1.000
_cell.length_c   1.000
_cell.angle_alpha   90.00
_cell.angle_beta   90.00
_cell.angle_gamma   90.00
#
_symmetry.space_group_name_H-M   'P 1'
#
loop_
_entity.id
_entity.type
_entity.pdbx_description
1 polymer ?
#
loop_
_entity_poly.entity_id
_entity_poly.type
_entity_poly.pdbx_seq_one_letter_code
_entity_poly.pdbx_strand_id
1 'polypeptide(L)'
;MFNLDDIQNARQRILGRVKRTPLVSSQELSKRLGASVYLKLELFQKTGSFKVRGAFNKVLSLPEDHRGRGLVAVSGGNHAQAVAYAASQVGLPSVIVMPEKTPRNYVDATRGYGAEVVLVPRVQEAFREIEKYEKDGWTSVHPFDDPLVMAGQGTVGLEIVEDLPDVTDVVVSIGGGGFIAGVATAVKSLNPSARVWGVETEGADAMSQALAAGHPVQLDAITSIARTLGAPSVSDRTLALAQKYLESVTLVPDAEAMSALSLLLERAKVLTEPAASCTWAAAQRLRSHFSTSSQVVLVLCGGNISIEDLCRYQT
;
A
#
# COMPACT_ATOMS: atom_id res chain seq x y z
N MET A 1 3.91 4.09 21.48
CA MET A 1 2.78 3.45 20.75
C MET A 1 2.57 4.28 19.49
N PHE A 2 2.43 3.66 18.30
CA PHE A 2 2.21 4.37 17.05
C PHE A 2 0.93 5.24 17.07
N ASN A 3 1.02 6.51 16.69
CA ASN A 3 -0.06 7.49 16.87
C ASN A 3 -0.05 8.60 15.78
N LEU A 4 -0.94 9.59 15.95
CA LEU A 4 -1.09 10.71 15.02
C LEU A 4 0.17 11.59 14.91
N ASP A 5 0.87 11.81 16.05
CA ASP A 5 2.08 12.67 16.05
C ASP A 5 3.19 12.07 15.19
N ASP A 6 3.33 10.74 15.18
CA ASP A 6 4.28 10.04 14.30
C ASP A 6 3.98 10.36 12.83
N ILE A 7 2.69 10.38 12.46
CA ILE A 7 2.23 10.65 11.09
C ILE A 7 2.43 12.14 10.73
N GLN A 8 2.15 13.05 11.65
CA GLN A 8 2.37 14.49 11.45
C GLN A 8 3.86 14.80 11.30
N ASN A 9 4.71 14.18 12.11
CA ASN A 9 6.15 14.27 11.99
C ASN A 9 6.66 13.70 10.66
N ALA A 10 6.08 12.58 10.21
CA ALA A 10 6.37 12.01 8.90
C ALA A 10 6.02 12.99 7.77
N ARG A 11 4.84 13.63 7.82
CA ARG A 11 4.42 14.64 6.85
C ARG A 11 5.43 15.76 6.72
N GLN A 12 5.89 16.30 7.84
CA GLN A 12 6.91 17.37 7.83
C GLN A 12 8.22 16.90 7.20
N ARG A 13 8.64 15.67 7.54
CA ARG A 13 9.89 15.09 7.06
C ARG A 13 9.89 14.85 5.55
N ILE A 14 8.76 14.38 4.99
CA ILE A 14 8.65 14.07 3.55
C ILE A 14 8.14 15.24 2.70
N LEU A 15 7.93 16.42 3.29
CA LEU A 15 7.47 17.60 2.57
C LEU A 15 8.40 17.93 1.40
N GLY A 16 7.82 18.17 0.21
CA GLY A 16 8.58 18.41 -1.02
C GLY A 16 9.24 17.17 -1.64
N ARG A 17 9.28 16.04 -0.94
CA ARG A 17 9.82 14.78 -1.45
C ARG A 17 8.77 13.92 -2.14
N VAL A 18 7.52 14.00 -1.71
CA VAL A 18 6.37 13.29 -2.28
C VAL A 18 5.35 14.28 -2.82
N LYS A 19 4.41 13.78 -3.63
CA LYS A 19 3.28 14.59 -4.12
C LYS A 19 2.14 14.56 -3.09
N ARG A 20 1.45 15.67 -2.90
CA ARG A 20 0.07 15.62 -2.41
C ARG A 20 -0.79 15.13 -3.56
N THR A 21 -1.34 13.92 -3.45
CA THR A 21 -2.10 13.31 -4.52
C THR A 21 -3.53 13.83 -4.56
N PRO A 22 -4.18 13.90 -5.73
CA PRO A 22 -5.55 14.38 -5.82
C PRO A 22 -6.54 13.49 -5.08
N LEU A 23 -7.57 14.13 -4.50
CA LEU A 23 -8.84 13.51 -4.10
C LEU A 23 -9.91 14.03 -5.07
N VAL A 24 -10.47 13.16 -5.90
CA VAL A 24 -11.42 13.55 -6.95
C VAL A 24 -12.75 12.85 -6.81
N SER A 25 -13.87 13.58 -6.98
CA SER A 25 -15.20 12.97 -7.01
C SER A 25 -15.44 12.22 -8.31
N SER A 26 -16.24 11.16 -8.26
CA SER A 26 -16.65 10.38 -9.42
C SER A 26 -18.18 10.27 -9.50
N GLN A 27 -18.79 11.02 -10.38
CA GLN A 27 -20.26 10.98 -10.57
C GLN A 27 -20.77 9.60 -10.96
N GLU A 28 -20.07 8.92 -11.87
CA GLU A 28 -20.48 7.59 -12.35
C GLU A 28 -20.41 6.54 -11.23
N LEU A 29 -19.33 6.53 -10.43
CA LEU A 29 -19.21 5.62 -9.30
C LEU A 29 -20.21 5.96 -8.20
N SER A 30 -20.47 7.24 -7.95
CA SER A 30 -21.48 7.72 -7.00
C SER A 30 -22.88 7.23 -7.36
N LYS A 31 -23.27 7.36 -8.64
CA LYS A 31 -24.54 6.85 -9.13
C LYS A 31 -24.68 5.34 -8.94
N ARG A 32 -23.60 4.58 -9.20
CA ARG A 32 -23.60 3.13 -9.06
C ARG A 32 -23.66 2.67 -7.62
N LEU A 33 -22.96 3.37 -6.72
CA LEU A 33 -22.92 3.02 -5.31
C LEU A 33 -24.15 3.51 -4.53
N GLY A 34 -24.78 4.60 -4.97
CA GLY A 34 -25.86 5.29 -4.25
C GLY A 34 -25.35 6.17 -3.10
N ALA A 35 -24.08 6.60 -3.16
CA ALA A 35 -23.40 7.43 -2.19
C ALA A 35 -22.40 8.36 -2.91
N SER A 36 -21.91 9.41 -2.28
CA SER A 36 -20.86 10.25 -2.87
C SER A 36 -19.52 9.51 -2.85
N VAL A 37 -18.94 9.23 -4.02
CA VAL A 37 -17.66 8.50 -4.15
C VAL A 37 -16.55 9.43 -4.56
N TYR A 38 -15.43 9.33 -3.85
CA TYR A 38 -14.19 10.04 -4.09
C TYR A 38 -13.04 9.05 -4.28
N LEU A 39 -12.09 9.39 -5.13
CA LEU A 39 -10.91 8.58 -5.44
C LEU A 39 -9.65 9.30 -4.92
N LYS A 40 -8.94 8.71 -3.97
CA LYS A 40 -7.61 9.14 -3.55
C LYS A 40 -6.57 8.49 -4.47
N LEU A 41 -5.94 9.30 -5.32
CA LEU A 41 -5.18 8.82 -6.48
C LEU A 41 -3.69 8.60 -6.16
N GLU A 42 -3.35 7.64 -5.29
CA GLU A 42 -1.96 7.29 -4.97
C GLU A 42 -1.20 6.65 -6.15
N LEU A 43 -1.90 6.20 -7.18
CA LEU A 43 -1.29 5.79 -8.45
C LEU A 43 -0.54 6.93 -9.17
N PHE A 44 -0.86 8.19 -8.85
CA PHE A 44 -0.16 9.37 -9.40
C PHE A 44 1.02 9.83 -8.53
N GLN A 45 1.28 9.14 -7.43
CA GLN A 45 2.46 9.39 -6.61
C GLN A 45 3.74 9.08 -7.41
N LYS A 46 4.87 9.64 -6.98
CA LYS A 46 6.19 9.21 -7.46
C LYS A 46 6.31 7.69 -7.34
N THR A 47 6.93 7.05 -8.30
CA THR A 47 7.01 5.57 -8.42
C THR A 47 5.67 4.84 -8.64
N GLY A 48 4.57 5.57 -8.94
CA GLY A 48 3.28 4.97 -9.30
C GLY A 48 2.52 4.31 -8.14
N SER A 49 2.89 4.57 -6.87
CA SER A 49 2.20 4.05 -5.70
C SER A 49 2.52 4.82 -4.41
N PHE A 50 1.69 4.64 -3.38
CA PHE A 50 1.86 5.23 -2.05
C PHE A 50 3.18 4.89 -1.35
N LYS A 51 3.84 3.78 -1.73
CA LYS A 51 4.99 3.21 -1.03
C LYS A 51 6.15 4.20 -0.82
N VAL A 52 6.32 5.13 -1.73
CA VAL A 52 7.41 6.13 -1.64
C VAL A 52 7.28 7.04 -0.42
N ARG A 53 6.09 7.24 0.13
CA ARG A 53 5.86 8.06 1.34
C ARG A 53 6.58 7.45 2.55
N GLY A 54 6.35 6.16 2.81
CA GLY A 54 7.00 5.43 3.89
C GLY A 54 8.49 5.25 3.66
N ALA A 55 8.91 4.98 2.41
CA ALA A 55 10.31 4.86 2.06
C ALA A 55 11.07 6.16 2.38
N PHE A 56 10.59 7.32 1.94
CA PHE A 56 11.21 8.60 2.29
C PHE A 56 11.21 8.87 3.79
N ASN A 57 10.10 8.62 4.49
CA ASN A 57 10.06 8.85 5.92
C ASN A 57 11.09 8.03 6.67
N LYS A 58 11.26 6.75 6.30
CA LYS A 58 12.31 5.87 6.86
C LYS A 58 13.70 6.41 6.57
N VAL A 59 14.00 6.66 5.30
CA VAL A 59 15.34 7.08 4.85
C VAL A 59 15.76 8.42 5.46
N LEU A 60 14.86 9.39 5.49
CA LEU A 60 15.14 10.72 6.04
C LEU A 60 15.20 10.73 7.59
N SER A 61 14.70 9.67 8.24
CA SER A 61 14.81 9.50 9.70
C SER A 61 16.13 8.88 10.14
N LEU A 62 16.94 8.38 9.21
CA LEU A 62 18.20 7.74 9.56
C LEU A 62 19.20 8.79 10.08
N PRO A 63 19.88 8.50 11.21
CA PRO A 63 21.02 9.27 11.66
C PRO A 63 22.11 9.32 10.57
N GLU A 64 22.91 10.39 10.56
CA GLU A 64 23.93 10.59 9.52
C GLU A 64 24.97 9.45 9.49
N ASP A 65 25.36 8.94 10.65
CA ASP A 65 26.28 7.81 10.82
C ASP A 65 25.72 6.49 10.28
N HIS A 66 24.39 6.33 10.24
CA HIS A 66 23.72 5.16 9.66
C HIS A 66 23.48 5.26 8.14
N ARG A 67 23.71 6.42 7.55
CA ARG A 67 23.56 6.63 6.08
C ARG A 67 24.73 6.07 5.27
N GLY A 68 25.87 5.76 5.91
CA GLY A 68 27.13 5.50 5.22
C GLY A 68 27.20 4.22 4.38
N ARG A 69 26.34 3.22 4.61
CA ARG A 69 26.44 1.93 3.92
C ARG A 69 25.37 1.70 2.87
N GLY A 70 24.16 2.19 3.04
CA GLY A 70 23.07 2.07 2.09
C GLY A 70 21.82 1.41 2.66
N LEU A 71 20.86 1.18 1.77
CA LEU A 71 19.55 0.62 2.08
C LEU A 71 19.39 -0.75 1.45
N VAL A 72 18.76 -1.67 2.18
CA VAL A 72 18.40 -2.98 1.64
C VAL A 72 16.92 -3.26 1.86
N ALA A 73 16.26 -3.92 0.90
CA ALA A 73 14.87 -4.31 1.03
C ALA A 73 14.56 -5.62 0.28
N VAL A 74 13.59 -6.38 0.78
CA VAL A 74 12.99 -7.51 0.05
C VAL A 74 11.67 -7.06 -0.56
N SER A 75 11.58 -7.03 -1.88
CA SER A 75 10.30 -6.77 -2.57
C SER A 75 10.40 -7.01 -4.07
N GLY A 76 9.42 -7.71 -4.63
CA GLY A 76 9.21 -7.82 -6.09
C GLY A 76 8.13 -6.87 -6.64
N GLY A 77 7.81 -5.75 -5.95
CA GLY A 77 6.70 -4.88 -6.33
C GLY A 77 6.95 -3.39 -6.05
N ASN A 78 5.89 -2.68 -5.66
CA ASN A 78 5.90 -1.23 -5.43
C ASN A 78 6.91 -0.76 -4.38
N HIS A 79 7.17 -1.56 -3.35
CA HIS A 79 8.12 -1.22 -2.30
C HIS A 79 9.57 -1.18 -2.81
N ALA A 80 9.92 -2.09 -3.71
CA ALA A 80 11.22 -2.12 -4.37
C ALA A 80 11.55 -0.79 -5.05
N GLN A 81 10.65 -0.33 -5.92
CA GLN A 81 10.78 0.92 -6.65
C GLN A 81 10.84 2.13 -5.69
N ALA A 82 10.02 2.10 -4.64
CA ALA A 82 9.95 3.18 -3.66
C ALA A 82 11.26 3.34 -2.88
N VAL A 83 11.86 2.22 -2.42
CA VAL A 83 13.14 2.24 -1.69
C VAL A 83 14.28 2.67 -2.62
N ALA A 84 14.36 2.09 -3.82
CA ALA A 84 15.35 2.46 -4.82
C ALA A 84 15.29 3.98 -5.14
N TYR A 85 14.09 4.49 -5.42
CA TYR A 85 13.89 5.91 -5.70
C TYR A 85 14.25 6.79 -4.50
N ALA A 86 13.78 6.46 -3.30
CA ALA A 86 14.08 7.26 -2.10
C ALA A 86 15.59 7.29 -1.81
N ALA A 87 16.29 6.15 -1.95
CA ALA A 87 17.73 6.05 -1.82
C ALA A 87 18.46 6.97 -2.81
N SER A 88 18.12 6.88 -4.10
CA SER A 88 18.76 7.69 -5.15
C SER A 88 18.59 9.19 -4.91
N GLN A 89 17.44 9.63 -4.38
CA GLN A 89 17.16 11.05 -4.11
C GLN A 89 17.95 11.63 -2.93
N VAL A 90 18.56 10.80 -2.12
CA VAL A 90 19.42 11.21 -1.00
C VAL A 90 20.88 10.76 -1.19
N GLY A 91 21.22 10.22 -2.36
CA GLY A 91 22.58 9.82 -2.70
C GLY A 91 23.06 8.56 -1.97
N LEU A 92 22.15 7.68 -1.52
CA LEU A 92 22.50 6.43 -0.87
C LEU A 92 22.46 5.26 -1.87
N PRO A 93 23.42 4.32 -1.77
CA PRO A 93 23.31 3.06 -2.49
C PRO A 93 22.12 2.25 -1.96
N SER A 94 21.54 1.43 -2.83
CA SER A 94 20.44 0.53 -2.44
C SER A 94 20.56 -0.81 -3.13
N VAL A 95 20.24 -1.88 -2.39
CA VAL A 95 20.16 -3.25 -2.86
C VAL A 95 18.74 -3.76 -2.64
N ILE A 96 18.11 -4.25 -3.70
CA ILE A 96 16.77 -4.82 -3.61
C ILE A 96 16.84 -6.30 -3.98
N VAL A 97 16.49 -7.14 -3.01
CA VAL A 97 16.45 -8.59 -3.21
C VAL A 97 15.04 -8.99 -3.66
N MET A 98 14.96 -9.66 -4.80
CA MET A 98 13.69 -10.02 -5.45
C MET A 98 13.66 -11.50 -5.80
N PRO A 99 12.50 -12.18 -5.72
CA PRO A 99 12.33 -13.48 -6.35
C PRO A 99 12.54 -13.42 -7.88
N GLU A 100 13.15 -14.45 -8.47
CA GLU A 100 13.37 -14.56 -9.92
C GLU A 100 12.08 -14.46 -10.75
N LYS A 101 10.95 -14.88 -10.15
CA LYS A 101 9.61 -14.78 -10.76
C LYS A 101 9.03 -13.35 -10.77
N THR A 102 9.77 -12.35 -10.26
CA THR A 102 9.33 -10.95 -10.30
C THR A 102 9.15 -10.49 -11.75
N PRO A 103 8.02 -9.89 -12.10
CA PRO A 103 7.80 -9.38 -13.45
C PRO A 103 8.89 -8.38 -13.88
N ARG A 104 9.30 -8.49 -15.14
CA ARG A 104 10.44 -7.73 -15.66
C ARG A 104 10.26 -6.21 -15.52
N ASN A 105 9.06 -5.70 -15.71
CA ASN A 105 8.76 -4.28 -15.55
C ASN A 105 9.12 -3.74 -14.15
N TYR A 106 8.93 -4.52 -13.07
CA TYR A 106 9.34 -4.12 -11.73
C TYR A 106 10.86 -4.17 -11.54
N VAL A 107 11.52 -5.20 -12.09
CA VAL A 107 12.98 -5.33 -12.05
C VAL A 107 13.63 -4.16 -12.79
N ASP A 108 13.20 -3.89 -14.03
CA ASP A 108 13.75 -2.84 -14.87
C ASP A 108 13.49 -1.44 -14.27
N ALA A 109 12.29 -1.19 -13.74
CA ALA A 109 11.99 0.06 -13.06
C ALA A 109 12.85 0.28 -11.81
N THR A 110 13.06 -0.77 -11.01
CA THR A 110 13.89 -0.69 -9.79
C THR A 110 15.35 -0.39 -10.14
N ARG A 111 15.91 -1.06 -11.16
CA ARG A 111 17.24 -0.75 -11.70
C ARG A 111 17.32 0.67 -12.26
N GLY A 112 16.27 1.09 -12.96
CA GLY A 112 16.14 2.45 -13.52
C GLY A 112 16.19 3.55 -12.46
N TYR A 113 15.81 3.25 -11.21
CA TYR A 113 15.97 4.15 -10.07
C TYR A 113 17.36 4.07 -9.41
N GLY A 114 18.29 3.26 -9.96
CA GLY A 114 19.69 3.20 -9.52
C GLY A 114 19.99 2.14 -8.46
N ALA A 115 19.05 1.25 -8.14
CA ALA A 115 19.31 0.16 -7.21
C ALA A 115 20.02 -1.01 -7.88
N GLU A 116 20.89 -1.68 -7.15
CA GLU A 116 21.30 -3.03 -7.45
C GLU A 116 20.13 -3.99 -7.18
N VAL A 117 19.86 -4.91 -8.13
CA VAL A 117 18.81 -5.93 -7.99
C VAL A 117 19.45 -7.31 -7.94
N VAL A 118 19.30 -7.96 -6.79
CA VAL A 118 19.71 -9.34 -6.54
C VAL A 118 18.50 -10.25 -6.72
N LEU A 119 18.57 -11.16 -7.68
CA LEU A 119 17.51 -12.13 -7.93
C LEU A 119 17.81 -13.43 -7.20
N VAL A 120 16.81 -13.99 -6.52
CA VAL A 120 16.89 -15.24 -5.77
C VAL A 120 15.74 -16.17 -6.13
N PRO A 121 15.91 -17.51 -6.07
CA PRO A 121 14.87 -18.45 -6.49
C PRO A 121 13.55 -18.28 -5.73
N ARG A 122 13.57 -18.00 -4.43
CA ARG A 122 12.39 -17.93 -3.56
C ARG A 122 12.46 -16.79 -2.56
N VAL A 123 11.30 -16.32 -2.12
CA VAL A 123 11.19 -15.22 -1.14
C VAL A 123 11.88 -15.52 0.20
N GLN A 124 11.90 -16.79 0.63
CA GLN A 124 12.60 -17.18 1.85
C GLN A 124 14.11 -16.98 1.74
N GLU A 125 14.66 -17.15 0.54
CA GLU A 125 16.09 -16.88 0.28
C GLU A 125 16.37 -15.38 0.27
N ALA A 126 15.39 -14.58 -0.15
CA ALA A 126 15.54 -13.12 -0.10
C ALA A 126 15.71 -12.60 1.34
N PHE A 127 14.98 -13.17 2.31
CA PHE A 127 15.15 -12.80 3.72
C PHE A 127 16.50 -13.23 4.29
N ARG A 128 17.03 -14.38 3.87
CA ARG A 128 18.39 -14.80 4.26
C ARG A 128 19.48 -13.92 3.64
N GLU A 129 19.23 -13.48 2.41
CA GLU A 129 20.19 -12.60 1.72
C GLU A 129 20.27 -11.23 2.39
N ILE A 130 19.11 -10.66 2.78
CA ILE A 130 19.07 -9.35 3.46
C ILE A 130 19.81 -9.36 4.79
N GLU A 131 19.79 -10.48 5.54
CA GLU A 131 20.53 -10.62 6.80
C GLU A 131 22.03 -10.42 6.66
N LYS A 132 22.62 -10.73 5.49
CA LYS A 132 24.04 -10.50 5.22
C LYS A 132 24.32 -9.00 5.13
N TYR A 133 23.48 -8.27 4.39
CA TYR A 133 23.60 -6.82 4.28
C TYR A 133 23.40 -6.11 5.62
N GLU A 134 22.44 -6.57 6.44
CA GLU A 134 22.20 -6.03 7.78
C GLU A 134 23.43 -6.24 8.69
N LYS A 135 24.08 -7.41 8.65
CA LYS A 135 25.34 -7.69 9.38
C LYS A 135 26.48 -6.78 8.92
N ASP A 136 26.49 -6.39 7.65
CA ASP A 136 27.46 -5.45 7.09
C ASP A 136 27.07 -3.98 7.35
N GLY A 137 26.00 -3.73 8.13
CA GLY A 137 25.55 -2.42 8.58
C GLY A 137 24.68 -1.66 7.57
N TRP A 138 24.10 -2.35 6.59
CA TRP A 138 23.06 -1.76 5.74
C TRP A 138 21.75 -1.61 6.50
N THR A 139 20.99 -0.57 6.18
CA THR A 139 19.68 -0.36 6.79
C THR A 139 18.58 -1.07 6.01
N SER A 140 17.93 -2.01 6.66
CA SER A 140 16.74 -2.68 6.13
C SER A 140 15.52 -1.75 6.15
N VAL A 141 14.77 -1.72 5.04
CA VAL A 141 13.51 -0.98 4.92
C VAL A 141 12.38 -1.99 4.75
N HIS A 142 11.69 -2.28 5.87
CA HIS A 142 10.61 -3.27 5.88
C HIS A 142 9.37 -2.73 5.15
N PRO A 143 8.67 -3.53 4.30
CA PRO A 143 7.58 -3.06 3.45
C PRO A 143 6.31 -2.63 4.19
N PHE A 144 6.11 -3.03 5.45
CA PHE A 144 4.90 -2.72 6.22
C PHE A 144 5.07 -2.73 7.75
N ASP A 145 5.95 -3.55 8.34
CA ASP A 145 6.14 -3.64 9.80
C ASP A 145 7.31 -2.77 10.28
N ASP A 146 7.23 -1.49 9.98
CA ASP A 146 8.14 -0.46 10.47
C ASP A 146 7.33 0.79 10.81
N PRO A 147 7.36 1.28 12.07
CA PRO A 147 6.60 2.46 12.48
C PRO A 147 6.88 3.70 11.64
N LEU A 148 8.12 3.89 11.18
CA LEU A 148 8.48 5.01 10.31
C LEU A 148 7.88 4.86 8.91
N VAL A 149 7.88 3.62 8.37
CA VAL A 149 7.23 3.34 7.09
C VAL A 149 5.72 3.56 7.22
N MET A 150 5.09 3.01 8.26
CA MET A 150 3.66 3.19 8.53
C MET A 150 3.27 4.66 8.69
N ALA A 151 4.11 5.45 9.39
CA ALA A 151 3.87 6.88 9.58
C ALA A 151 3.88 7.66 8.25
N GLY A 152 4.84 7.37 7.37
CA GLY A 152 4.86 7.93 6.02
C GLY A 152 3.60 7.58 5.22
N GLN A 153 3.15 6.33 5.30
CA GLN A 153 1.93 5.86 4.64
C GLN A 153 0.67 6.54 5.20
N GLY A 154 0.63 6.78 6.52
CA GLY A 154 -0.48 7.45 7.21
C GLY A 154 -0.73 8.88 6.75
N THR A 155 0.25 9.53 6.09
CA THR A 155 0.07 10.87 5.52
C THR A 155 -1.03 10.91 4.46
N VAL A 156 -1.38 9.79 3.84
CA VAL A 156 -2.54 9.67 2.94
C VAL A 156 -3.84 9.92 3.70
N GLY A 157 -3.97 9.38 4.92
CA GLY A 157 -5.13 9.62 5.78
C GLY A 157 -5.26 11.08 6.22
N LEU A 158 -4.13 11.77 6.51
CA LEU A 158 -4.15 13.21 6.77
C LEU A 158 -4.70 13.99 5.57
N GLU A 159 -4.19 13.71 4.37
CA GLU A 159 -4.64 14.37 3.15
C GLU A 159 -6.13 14.11 2.86
N ILE A 160 -6.64 12.89 3.14
CA ILE A 160 -8.06 12.56 2.95
C ILE A 160 -8.94 13.43 3.85
N VAL A 161 -8.65 13.50 5.15
CA VAL A 161 -9.47 14.27 6.09
C VAL A 161 -9.35 15.78 5.87
N GLU A 162 -8.17 16.27 5.44
CA GLU A 162 -7.99 17.67 5.07
C GLU A 162 -8.78 18.07 3.81
N ASP A 163 -8.80 17.20 2.79
CA ASP A 163 -9.49 17.46 1.52
C ASP A 163 -11.02 17.19 1.62
N LEU A 164 -11.45 16.31 2.54
CA LEU A 164 -12.83 15.92 2.77
C LEU A 164 -13.09 15.78 4.29
N PRO A 165 -13.27 16.89 5.03
CA PRO A 165 -13.47 16.84 6.49
C PRO A 165 -14.68 16.00 6.92
N ASP A 166 -15.72 15.96 6.07
CA ASP A 166 -16.96 15.20 6.33
C ASP A 166 -16.91 13.76 5.79
N VAL A 167 -15.72 13.20 5.52
CA VAL A 167 -15.57 11.82 5.09
C VAL A 167 -16.25 10.86 6.07
N THR A 168 -17.10 9.98 5.57
CA THR A 168 -17.79 8.98 6.42
C THR A 168 -17.16 7.59 6.31
N ASP A 169 -16.57 7.27 5.17
CA ASP A 169 -16.08 5.93 4.86
C ASP A 169 -14.80 5.98 4.04
N VAL A 170 -13.80 5.21 4.44
CA VAL A 170 -12.54 5.08 3.69
C VAL A 170 -12.26 3.61 3.43
N VAL A 171 -12.15 3.21 2.16
CA VAL A 171 -11.86 1.83 1.73
C VAL A 171 -10.42 1.74 1.31
N VAL A 172 -9.65 0.83 1.94
CA VAL A 172 -8.20 0.69 1.75
C VAL A 172 -7.83 -0.76 1.56
N SER A 173 -7.04 -1.06 0.54
CA SER A 173 -6.51 -2.41 0.31
C SER A 173 -5.43 -2.79 1.32
N ILE A 174 -5.39 -4.07 1.69
CA ILE A 174 -4.49 -4.64 2.67
C ILE A 174 -3.55 -5.66 2.00
N GLY A 175 -2.25 -5.50 2.22
CA GLY A 175 -1.26 -6.57 2.11
C GLY A 175 -0.78 -6.91 3.52
N GLY A 176 0.46 -6.55 3.91
CA GLY A 176 0.96 -6.75 5.27
C GLY A 176 0.36 -5.81 6.35
N GLY A 177 -0.60 -4.95 6.00
CA GLY A 177 -1.36 -4.11 6.94
C GLY A 177 -0.76 -2.74 7.25
N GLY A 178 0.51 -2.45 6.93
CA GLY A 178 1.16 -1.19 7.33
C GLY A 178 0.54 0.06 6.70
N PHE A 179 -0.01 -0.04 5.48
CA PHE A 179 -0.69 1.08 4.82
C PHE A 179 -2.00 1.44 5.52
N ILE A 180 -2.89 0.46 5.63
CA ILE A 180 -4.19 0.69 6.27
C ILE A 180 -4.05 1.07 7.73
N ALA A 181 -3.06 0.51 8.45
CA ALA A 181 -2.77 0.88 9.83
C ALA A 181 -2.40 2.36 9.95
N GLY A 182 -1.54 2.88 9.06
CA GLY A 182 -1.21 4.30 9.01
C GLY A 182 -2.41 5.16 8.66
N VAL A 183 -3.14 4.83 7.58
CA VAL A 183 -4.32 5.58 7.13
C VAL A 183 -5.41 5.58 8.20
N ALA A 184 -5.73 4.41 8.78
CA ALA A 184 -6.76 4.30 9.81
C ALA A 184 -6.40 5.08 11.08
N THR A 185 -5.14 5.04 11.50
CA THR A 185 -4.67 5.85 12.64
C THR A 185 -4.90 7.33 12.39
N ALA A 186 -4.56 7.85 11.20
CA ALA A 186 -4.77 9.27 10.87
C ALA A 186 -6.26 9.62 10.81
N VAL A 187 -7.05 8.83 10.07
CA VAL A 187 -8.49 9.08 9.88
C VAL A 187 -9.23 9.03 11.20
N LYS A 188 -9.06 7.97 12.00
CA LYS A 188 -9.77 7.79 13.28
C LYS A 188 -9.32 8.79 14.36
N SER A 189 -8.10 9.31 14.27
CA SER A 189 -7.62 10.36 15.18
C SER A 189 -8.20 11.74 14.86
N LEU A 190 -8.43 12.05 13.58
CA LEU A 190 -8.95 13.36 13.14
C LEU A 190 -10.47 13.37 12.99
N ASN A 191 -11.06 12.25 12.56
CA ASN A 191 -12.51 12.04 12.43
C ASN A 191 -12.87 10.67 13.04
N PRO A 192 -13.11 10.60 14.37
CA PRO A 192 -13.42 9.33 15.06
C PRO A 192 -14.68 8.64 14.54
N SER A 193 -15.63 9.37 13.96
CA SER A 193 -16.88 8.83 13.40
C SER A 193 -16.72 8.18 12.03
N ALA A 194 -15.66 8.53 11.28
CA ALA A 194 -15.38 7.91 9.98
C ALA A 194 -15.07 6.42 10.14
N ARG A 195 -15.65 5.60 9.28
CA ARG A 195 -15.40 4.15 9.23
C ARG A 195 -14.26 3.85 8.27
N VAL A 196 -13.41 2.91 8.64
CA VAL A 196 -12.31 2.44 7.77
C VAL A 196 -12.54 0.97 7.45
N TRP A 197 -12.63 0.66 6.18
CA TRP A 197 -12.93 -0.67 5.63
C TRP A 197 -11.67 -1.22 4.96
N GLY A 198 -11.29 -2.43 5.34
CA GLY A 198 -10.21 -3.16 4.70
C GLY A 198 -10.71 -3.95 3.48
N VAL A 199 -9.84 -4.16 2.50
CA VAL A 199 -10.10 -5.12 1.42
C VAL A 199 -8.85 -5.93 1.13
N GLU A 200 -9.04 -7.23 0.99
CA GLU A 200 -8.05 -8.19 0.50
C GLU A 200 -8.62 -8.95 -0.70
N THR A 201 -7.76 -9.60 -1.46
CA THR A 201 -8.17 -10.52 -2.52
C THR A 201 -8.03 -11.97 -2.05
N GLU A 202 -8.94 -12.83 -2.51
CA GLU A 202 -8.84 -14.27 -2.26
C GLU A 202 -7.48 -14.81 -2.68
N GLY A 203 -6.81 -15.53 -1.79
CA GLY A 203 -5.45 -16.02 -2.00
C GLY A 203 -4.33 -15.02 -1.69
N ALA A 204 -4.67 -13.83 -1.16
CA ALA A 204 -3.75 -12.86 -0.55
C ALA A 204 -4.44 -12.21 0.67
N ASP A 205 -4.92 -13.03 1.60
CA ASP A 205 -5.89 -12.71 2.65
C ASP A 205 -5.33 -12.90 4.07
N ALA A 206 -4.06 -12.59 4.25
CA ALA A 206 -3.33 -12.79 5.51
C ALA A 206 -3.97 -12.05 6.70
N MET A 207 -4.50 -10.84 6.50
CA MET A 207 -5.15 -10.07 7.57
C MET A 207 -6.48 -10.68 7.98
N SER A 208 -7.30 -11.11 7.02
CA SER A 208 -8.58 -11.77 7.29
C SER A 208 -8.40 -13.05 8.10
N GLN A 209 -7.41 -13.88 7.72
CA GLN A 209 -7.09 -15.09 8.47
C GLN A 209 -6.53 -14.76 9.88
N ALA A 210 -5.68 -13.76 9.99
CA ALA A 210 -5.12 -13.33 11.28
C ALA A 210 -6.19 -12.76 12.21
N LEU A 211 -7.16 -11.97 11.68
CA LEU A 211 -8.29 -11.46 12.47
C LEU A 211 -9.18 -12.58 12.97
N ALA A 212 -9.45 -13.60 12.16
CA ALA A 212 -10.22 -14.78 12.54
C ALA A 212 -9.49 -15.64 13.59
N ALA A 213 -8.16 -15.78 13.48
CA ALA A 213 -7.34 -16.56 14.40
C ALA A 213 -7.00 -15.80 15.70
N GLY A 214 -7.05 -14.47 15.69
CA GLY A 214 -6.62 -13.63 16.81
C GLY A 214 -5.11 -13.44 16.94
N HIS A 215 -4.33 -13.97 16.00
CA HIS A 215 -2.86 -13.85 15.92
C HIS A 215 -2.39 -13.89 14.46
N PRO A 216 -1.17 -13.42 14.14
CA PRO A 216 -0.63 -13.53 12.77
C PRO A 216 -0.62 -14.98 12.27
N VAL A 217 -1.05 -15.16 11.04
CA VAL A 217 -1.08 -16.45 10.32
C VAL A 217 -0.16 -16.38 9.12
N GLN A 218 0.55 -17.47 8.85
CA GLN A 218 1.41 -17.60 7.67
C GLN A 218 0.60 -18.27 6.55
N LEU A 219 0.44 -17.58 5.42
CA LEU A 219 -0.15 -18.17 4.22
C LEU A 219 0.84 -19.17 3.57
N ASP A 220 0.35 -20.29 3.12
CA ASP A 220 1.15 -21.31 2.41
C ASP A 220 1.64 -20.80 1.06
N ALA A 221 0.80 -20.05 0.35
CA ALA A 221 1.09 -19.47 -0.96
C ALA A 221 0.26 -18.21 -1.21
N ILE A 222 0.79 -17.33 -2.05
CA ILE A 222 0.03 -16.21 -2.61
C ILE A 222 -0.43 -16.63 -4.00
N THR A 223 -1.74 -16.76 -4.19
CA THR A 223 -2.35 -17.23 -5.44
C THR A 223 -3.08 -16.13 -6.21
N SER A 224 -3.42 -15.00 -5.55
CA SER A 224 -4.07 -13.86 -6.18
C SER A 224 -3.20 -13.18 -7.25
N ILE A 225 -3.85 -12.64 -8.28
CA ILE A 225 -3.22 -11.76 -9.28
C ILE A 225 -2.86 -10.37 -8.70
N ALA A 226 -3.46 -9.98 -7.59
CA ALA A 226 -3.11 -8.74 -6.87
C ALA A 226 -1.78 -8.88 -6.11
N ARG A 227 -0.72 -9.20 -6.84
CA ARG A 227 0.61 -9.57 -6.31
C ARG A 227 1.17 -8.56 -5.31
N THR A 228 0.84 -7.29 -5.44
CA THR A 228 1.33 -6.23 -4.54
C THR A 228 0.61 -6.21 -3.19
N LEU A 229 -0.47 -7.00 -3.01
CA LEU A 229 -1.07 -7.35 -1.72
C LEU A 229 -0.46 -8.63 -1.12
N GLY A 230 0.36 -9.35 -1.84
CA GLY A 230 0.90 -10.65 -1.47
C GLY A 230 1.91 -10.61 -0.33
N ALA A 231 1.49 -10.20 0.85
CA ALA A 231 2.25 -10.42 2.08
C ALA A 231 1.93 -11.83 2.62
N PRO A 232 2.94 -12.66 2.91
CA PRO A 232 2.69 -14.03 3.39
C PRO A 232 2.14 -14.07 4.82
N SER A 233 2.29 -12.99 5.57
CA SER A 233 1.75 -12.81 6.92
C SER A 233 1.60 -11.33 7.23
N VAL A 234 0.80 -11.00 8.24
CA VAL A 234 0.79 -9.69 8.89
C VAL A 234 1.69 -9.71 10.13
N SER A 235 1.94 -8.57 10.77
CA SER A 235 2.64 -8.51 12.05
C SER A 235 1.65 -8.32 13.21
N ASP A 236 2.11 -8.61 14.46
CA ASP A 236 1.32 -8.33 15.67
C ASP A 236 0.89 -6.86 15.72
N ARG A 237 1.78 -5.94 15.32
CA ARG A 237 1.50 -4.50 15.30
C ARG A 237 0.40 -4.15 14.30
N THR A 238 0.48 -4.64 13.07
CA THR A 238 -0.52 -4.33 12.04
C THR A 238 -1.85 -5.00 12.33
N LEU A 239 -1.85 -6.20 12.89
CA LEU A 239 -3.06 -6.89 13.37
C LEU A 239 -3.73 -6.12 14.50
N ALA A 240 -2.98 -5.71 15.54
CA ALA A 240 -3.54 -4.95 16.67
C ALA A 240 -4.16 -3.62 16.22
N LEU A 241 -3.56 -2.92 15.23
CA LEU A 241 -4.13 -1.69 14.69
C LEU A 241 -5.36 -1.96 13.81
N ALA A 242 -5.38 -3.08 13.07
CA ALA A 242 -6.56 -3.51 12.32
C ALA A 242 -7.72 -3.82 13.27
N GLN A 243 -7.51 -4.61 14.31
CA GLN A 243 -8.51 -4.90 15.36
C GLN A 243 -9.05 -3.66 16.04
N LYS A 244 -8.21 -2.64 16.20
CA LYS A 244 -8.59 -1.39 16.88
C LYS A 244 -9.42 -0.45 16.02
N TYR A 245 -9.14 -0.38 14.72
CA TYR A 245 -9.61 0.72 13.89
C TYR A 245 -10.49 0.33 12.70
N LEU A 246 -10.46 -0.94 12.26
CA LEU A 246 -11.25 -1.35 11.09
C LEU A 246 -12.66 -1.78 11.48
N GLU A 247 -13.63 -1.42 10.66
CA GLU A 247 -15.00 -1.93 10.78
C GLU A 247 -15.06 -3.41 10.36
N SER A 248 -14.44 -3.74 9.24
CA SER A 248 -14.29 -5.11 8.75
C SER A 248 -13.25 -5.19 7.64
N VAL A 249 -12.90 -6.41 7.24
CA VAL A 249 -12.12 -6.71 6.04
C VAL A 249 -12.99 -7.51 5.08
N THR A 250 -13.11 -7.02 3.83
CA THR A 250 -13.88 -7.66 2.76
C THR A 250 -12.94 -8.43 1.85
N LEU A 251 -13.22 -9.71 1.63
CA LEU A 251 -12.52 -10.50 0.61
C LEU A 251 -13.23 -10.34 -0.73
N VAL A 252 -12.46 -10.13 -1.79
CA VAL A 252 -12.96 -10.05 -3.16
C VAL A 252 -12.20 -11.04 -4.05
N PRO A 253 -12.86 -11.76 -4.96
CA PRO A 253 -12.18 -12.60 -5.93
C PRO A 253 -11.43 -11.75 -6.96
N ASP A 254 -10.38 -12.30 -7.54
CA ASP A 254 -9.58 -11.67 -8.58
C ASP A 254 -10.43 -11.16 -9.76
N ALA A 255 -11.45 -11.92 -10.17
CA ALA A 255 -12.36 -11.53 -11.24
C ALA A 255 -13.12 -10.23 -10.95
N GLU A 256 -13.54 -10.00 -9.69
CA GLU A 256 -14.19 -8.73 -9.30
C GLU A 256 -13.18 -7.58 -9.26
N ALA A 257 -11.96 -7.82 -8.82
CA ALA A 257 -10.89 -6.81 -8.86
C ALA A 257 -10.56 -6.41 -10.30
N MET A 258 -10.55 -7.35 -11.26
CA MET A 258 -10.35 -7.06 -12.68
C MET A 258 -11.54 -6.34 -13.32
N SER A 259 -12.78 -6.74 -12.99
CA SER A 259 -13.98 -6.02 -13.44
C SER A 259 -13.99 -4.58 -12.93
N ALA A 260 -13.55 -4.38 -11.68
CA ALA A 260 -13.38 -3.06 -11.08
C ALA A 260 -12.29 -2.24 -11.79
N LEU A 261 -11.17 -2.86 -12.14
CA LEU A 261 -10.08 -2.21 -12.91
C LEU A 261 -10.60 -1.73 -14.27
N SER A 262 -11.28 -2.58 -15.01
CA SER A 262 -11.88 -2.24 -16.31
C SER A 262 -12.85 -1.06 -16.18
N LEU A 263 -13.71 -1.08 -15.18
CA LEU A 263 -14.65 0.03 -14.91
C LEU A 263 -13.92 1.34 -14.60
N LEU A 264 -12.89 1.31 -13.73
CA LEU A 264 -12.09 2.49 -13.37
C LEU A 264 -11.38 3.06 -14.60
N LEU A 265 -10.79 2.20 -15.42
CA LEU A 265 -10.17 2.61 -16.69
C LEU A 265 -11.17 3.27 -17.63
N GLU A 266 -12.34 2.63 -17.85
CA GLU A 266 -13.32 3.10 -18.81
C GLU A 266 -14.10 4.33 -18.33
N ARG A 267 -14.42 4.44 -17.04
CA ARG A 267 -15.33 5.47 -16.51
C ARG A 267 -14.63 6.56 -15.71
N ALA A 268 -13.60 6.22 -14.93
CA ALA A 268 -12.80 7.20 -14.20
C ALA A 268 -11.53 7.62 -14.96
N LYS A 269 -11.17 6.95 -16.07
CA LYS A 269 -10.00 7.21 -16.91
C LYS A 269 -8.68 7.06 -16.15
N VAL A 270 -8.66 6.18 -15.16
CA VAL A 270 -7.46 5.87 -14.37
C VAL A 270 -7.09 4.40 -14.52
N LEU A 271 -5.84 4.13 -14.87
CA LEU A 271 -5.28 2.79 -14.92
C LEU A 271 -4.71 2.42 -13.55
N THR A 272 -5.32 1.45 -12.91
CA THR A 272 -4.89 0.93 -11.60
C THR A 272 -4.30 -0.47 -11.74
N GLU A 273 -3.57 -0.91 -10.72
CA GLU A 273 -3.27 -2.34 -10.52
C GLU A 273 -4.44 -3.04 -9.79
N PRO A 274 -4.58 -4.39 -9.86
CA PRO A 274 -5.65 -5.13 -9.17
C PRO A 274 -5.73 -4.86 -7.67
N ALA A 275 -4.58 -4.64 -7.02
CA ALA A 275 -4.48 -4.25 -5.62
C ALA A 275 -5.16 -2.92 -5.27
N ALA A 276 -5.32 -2.03 -6.23
CA ALA A 276 -6.02 -0.76 -6.04
C ALA A 276 -7.49 -0.85 -6.44
N SER A 277 -7.79 -1.51 -7.56
CA SER A 277 -9.16 -1.65 -8.06
C SER A 277 -10.06 -2.49 -7.15
N CYS A 278 -9.51 -3.42 -6.36
CA CYS A 278 -10.29 -4.21 -5.40
C CYS A 278 -11.06 -3.34 -4.38
N THR A 279 -10.64 -2.08 -4.14
CA THR A 279 -11.39 -1.14 -3.28
C THR A 279 -12.78 -0.80 -3.83
N TRP A 280 -12.94 -0.69 -5.15
CA TRP A 280 -14.24 -0.53 -5.76
C TRP A 280 -15.09 -1.81 -5.66
N ALA A 281 -14.51 -2.97 -5.89
CA ALA A 281 -15.21 -4.25 -5.73
C ALA A 281 -15.72 -4.43 -4.29
N ALA A 282 -14.89 -4.12 -3.29
CA ALA A 282 -15.28 -4.13 -1.89
C ALA A 282 -16.39 -3.12 -1.58
N ALA A 283 -16.31 -1.88 -2.11
CA ALA A 283 -17.36 -0.88 -1.92
C ALA A 283 -18.73 -1.33 -2.45
N GLN A 284 -18.74 -2.06 -3.56
CA GLN A 284 -19.98 -2.64 -4.09
C GLN A 284 -20.59 -3.71 -3.17
N ARG A 285 -19.74 -4.55 -2.56
CA ARG A 285 -20.18 -5.56 -1.56
C ARG A 285 -20.66 -4.90 -0.27
N LEU A 286 -20.06 -3.79 0.11
CA LEU A 286 -20.42 -3.00 1.29
C LEU A 286 -21.58 -2.01 1.04
N ARG A 287 -22.23 -2.05 -0.11
CA ARG A 287 -23.25 -1.06 -0.52
C ARG A 287 -24.33 -0.84 0.51
N SER A 288 -24.78 -1.87 1.20
CA SER A 288 -25.83 -1.78 2.23
C SER A 288 -25.42 -0.95 3.46
N HIS A 289 -24.12 -0.70 3.66
CA HIS A 289 -23.59 0.13 4.74
C HIS A 289 -23.57 1.62 4.37
N PHE A 290 -23.79 1.97 3.10
CA PHE A 290 -23.74 3.34 2.62
C PHE A 290 -25.13 3.89 2.34
N SER A 291 -25.29 5.19 2.49
CA SER A 291 -26.51 5.95 2.19
C SER A 291 -26.21 7.11 1.24
N THR A 292 -27.23 7.83 0.83
CA THR A 292 -27.10 9.04 -0.01
C THR A 292 -26.30 10.16 0.68
N SER A 293 -26.21 10.14 2.01
CA SER A 293 -25.39 11.08 2.80
C SER A 293 -23.95 10.60 3.02
N SER A 294 -23.63 9.36 2.65
CA SER A 294 -22.27 8.83 2.83
C SER A 294 -21.29 9.47 1.84
N GLN A 295 -20.11 9.81 2.36
CA GLN A 295 -18.95 10.30 1.61
C GLN A 295 -17.86 9.23 1.67
N VAL A 296 -17.76 8.42 0.61
CA VAL A 296 -16.95 7.21 0.52
C VAL A 296 -15.68 7.50 -0.27
N VAL A 297 -14.54 7.36 0.37
CA VAL A 297 -13.22 7.48 -0.28
C VAL A 297 -12.68 6.11 -0.62
N LEU A 298 -12.39 5.86 -1.89
CA LEU A 298 -11.64 4.70 -2.36
C LEU A 298 -10.17 5.08 -2.54
N VAL A 299 -9.27 4.39 -1.84
CA VAL A 299 -7.84 4.67 -1.95
C VAL A 299 -7.24 3.81 -3.07
N LEU A 300 -7.00 4.44 -4.22
CA LEU A 300 -6.37 3.79 -5.38
C LEU A 300 -4.84 3.79 -5.17
N CYS A 301 -4.35 2.78 -4.48
CA CYS A 301 -3.04 2.71 -3.84
C CYS A 301 -1.84 2.65 -4.81
N GLY A 302 -2.05 2.20 -6.07
CA GLY A 302 -1.02 2.08 -7.08
C GLY A 302 -1.56 1.76 -8.48
N GLY A 303 -0.69 1.97 -9.49
CA GLY A 303 -1.00 1.74 -10.90
C GLY A 303 0.13 1.02 -11.66
N ASN A 304 1.04 0.38 -10.96
CA ASN A 304 2.18 -0.31 -11.58
C ASN A 304 1.76 -1.68 -12.16
N ILE A 305 1.14 -1.66 -13.31
CA ILE A 305 0.74 -2.85 -14.05
C ILE A 305 1.24 -2.75 -15.49
N SER A 306 1.67 -3.85 -16.10
CA SER A 306 2.04 -3.90 -17.50
C SER A 306 0.82 -4.19 -18.39
N ILE A 307 0.89 -3.79 -19.67
CA ILE A 307 -0.12 -4.18 -20.66
C ILE A 307 -0.17 -5.71 -20.80
N GLU A 308 0.98 -6.37 -20.73
CA GLU A 308 1.06 -7.84 -20.77
C GLU A 308 0.28 -8.48 -19.64
N ASP A 309 0.42 -7.98 -18.40
CA ASP A 309 -0.35 -8.48 -17.25
C ASP A 309 -1.85 -8.18 -17.41
N LEU A 310 -2.22 -7.00 -17.92
CA LEU A 310 -3.62 -6.68 -18.22
C LEU A 310 -4.25 -7.68 -19.19
N CYS A 311 -3.55 -7.98 -20.30
CA CYS A 311 -4.02 -8.96 -21.29
C CYS A 311 -4.14 -10.37 -20.69
N ARG A 312 -3.16 -10.77 -19.86
CA ARG A 312 -3.14 -12.09 -19.20
C ARG A 312 -4.29 -12.25 -18.20
N TYR A 313 -4.64 -11.21 -17.46
CA TYR A 313 -5.67 -11.27 -16.43
C TYR A 313 -7.11 -11.13 -16.96
N GLN A 314 -7.28 -10.77 -18.24
CA GLN A 314 -8.60 -10.71 -18.91
C GLN A 314 -9.07 -12.08 -19.45
N THR A 315 -8.19 -13.09 -19.47
CA THR A 315 -8.50 -14.47 -19.89
C THR A 315 -8.84 -15.34 -18.70
#